data_4416846a1f579b487df8cc1bcc03c138
#
_entry.id   4416846a1f579b487df8cc1bcc03c138
#
_cell.length_a   1.000
_cell.length_b   1.000
_cell.length_c   1.000
_cell.angle_alpha   90.00
_cell.angle_beta   90.00
_cell.angle_gamma   90.00
#
_symmetry.space_group_name_H-M   'P 1'
#
loop_
_entity.id
_entity.type
_entity.pdbx_description
1 polymer ?
#
loop_
_entity_poly.entity_id
_entity_poly.type
_entity_poly.pdbx_seq_one_letter_code
_entity_poly.pdbx_strand_id
1 'polypeptide(L)'
;MYLRSTNNHKSTIMKKLLILITLFIGSNLIAQENLGLMDFRKVPADEMKTFMQNEYVYWSKVASVLKEKGQISYWSINVRSGGARAEDSNVMAYIGVGSWENYENLGKNYAAAEAEVKSKMDTEKLSLIEDNLKQDKFSAAFFLINNQKYVWAKNQNWKYKVVNYTNAKNAFGYTNAEAKLMAPFFEKAIKSGKTKLQGWKVSTVLSPQGYDFPFNSLTVDFYTDFSDIFTSWPANTQWPEGIEELNKLKENEGFWRRSIWQRVMYLDSENNLITSW
;
A
#
# COMPACT_ATOMS: atom_id res chain seq x y z
N MET A 1 -12.32 33.08 -62.44
CA MET A 1 -13.05 32.09 -61.65
C MET A 1 -12.08 31.04 -61.09
N TYR A 2 -11.27 31.37 -60.08
CA TYR A 2 -10.41 30.43 -59.37
C TYR A 2 -9.93 31.09 -58.05
N LEU A 3 -10.72 30.98 -57.00
CA LEU A 3 -10.30 31.21 -55.60
C LEU A 3 -11.32 30.59 -54.64
N ARG A 4 -11.31 29.25 -54.54
CA ARG A 4 -12.06 28.52 -53.49
C ARG A 4 -11.48 27.12 -53.26
N SER A 5 -10.23 26.99 -52.84
CA SER A 5 -9.70 25.66 -52.46
C SER A 5 -8.70 25.63 -51.30
N THR A 6 -8.27 26.78 -50.76
CA THR A 6 -7.18 26.81 -49.76
C THR A 6 -7.63 26.75 -48.28
N ASN A 7 -8.92 26.97 -47.98
CA ASN A 7 -9.40 27.05 -46.60
C ASN A 7 -9.73 25.66 -45.97
N ASN A 8 -10.10 24.66 -46.78
CA ASN A 8 -10.43 23.34 -46.27
C ASN A 8 -9.20 22.54 -45.80
N HIS A 9 -8.03 22.76 -46.39
CA HIS A 9 -6.81 22.05 -46.01
C HIS A 9 -6.27 22.50 -44.64
N LYS A 10 -6.33 23.83 -44.36
CA LYS A 10 -5.88 24.39 -43.08
C LYS A 10 -6.75 23.90 -41.89
N SER A 11 -8.08 23.82 -42.09
CA SER A 11 -9.02 23.34 -41.09
C SER A 11 -8.80 21.86 -40.75
N THR A 12 -8.50 21.02 -41.75
CA THR A 12 -8.25 19.60 -41.54
C THR A 12 -6.92 19.31 -40.82
N ILE A 13 -5.88 20.11 -41.13
CA ILE A 13 -4.57 20.00 -40.45
C ILE A 13 -4.70 20.45 -38.98
N MET A 14 -5.41 21.54 -38.73
CA MET A 14 -5.64 22.06 -37.38
C MET A 14 -6.45 21.09 -36.52
N LYS A 15 -7.48 20.43 -37.08
CA LYS A 15 -8.25 19.36 -36.36
C LYS A 15 -7.40 18.14 -36.07
N LYS A 16 -6.54 17.69 -36.99
CA LYS A 16 -5.59 16.58 -36.75
C LYS A 16 -4.54 16.95 -35.73
N LEU A 17 -4.06 18.18 -35.71
CA LEU A 17 -3.10 18.67 -34.71
C LEU A 17 -3.75 18.77 -33.32
N LEU A 18 -5.02 19.22 -33.23
CA LEU A 18 -5.77 19.25 -31.96
C LEU A 18 -6.02 17.86 -31.42
N ILE A 19 -6.35 16.87 -32.27
CA ILE A 19 -6.52 15.45 -31.87
C ILE A 19 -5.19 14.85 -31.41
N LEU A 20 -4.08 15.19 -32.06
CA LEU A 20 -2.75 14.73 -31.64
C LEU A 20 -2.34 15.33 -30.28
N ILE A 21 -2.63 16.60 -30.04
CA ILE A 21 -2.35 17.26 -28.76
C ILE A 21 -3.23 16.72 -27.65
N THR A 22 -4.51 16.43 -27.91
CA THR A 22 -5.40 15.78 -26.94
C THR A 22 -4.99 14.33 -26.65
N LEU A 23 -4.49 13.60 -27.63
CA LEU A 23 -3.91 12.26 -27.43
C LEU A 23 -2.58 12.32 -26.62
N PHE A 24 -1.75 13.34 -26.84
CA PHE A 24 -0.52 13.55 -26.06
C PHE A 24 -0.79 14.02 -24.62
N ILE A 25 -1.82 14.82 -24.39
CA ILE A 25 -2.25 15.24 -23.04
C ILE A 25 -2.94 14.08 -22.31
N GLY A 26 -3.65 13.21 -23.04
CA GLY A 26 -4.29 12.01 -22.48
C GLY A 26 -3.31 10.87 -22.13
N SER A 27 -2.11 10.84 -22.75
CA SER A 27 -1.08 9.82 -22.44
C SER A 27 -0.14 10.23 -21.30
N ASN A 28 -0.21 11.47 -20.80
CA ASN A 28 0.36 11.90 -19.53
C ASN A 28 -0.62 11.66 -18.36
N LEU A 29 -1.46 10.64 -18.41
CA LEU A 29 -1.80 9.89 -17.21
C LEU A 29 -0.51 9.23 -16.74
N ILE A 30 0.35 10.06 -16.13
CA ILE A 30 1.43 9.62 -15.25
C ILE A 30 0.78 8.54 -14.42
N ALA A 31 1.23 7.29 -14.60
CA ALA A 31 0.85 6.19 -13.71
C ALA A 31 1.07 6.77 -12.32
N GLN A 32 -0.02 7.02 -11.59
CA GLN A 32 0.04 7.74 -10.32
C GLN A 32 0.98 6.92 -9.46
N GLU A 33 2.19 7.45 -9.27
CA GLU A 33 3.22 6.79 -8.48
C GLU A 33 2.60 6.50 -7.13
N ASN A 34 2.54 5.25 -6.75
CA ASN A 34 1.83 4.82 -5.56
C ASN A 34 2.77 4.05 -4.65
N LEU A 35 3.83 4.75 -4.25
CA LEU A 35 4.86 4.20 -3.40
C LEU A 35 4.36 3.98 -1.99
N GLY A 36 4.80 2.89 -1.39
CA GLY A 36 4.54 2.57 0.00
C GLY A 36 5.76 1.99 0.68
N LEU A 37 5.81 2.16 1.98
CA LEU A 37 6.83 1.57 2.83
C LEU A 37 6.18 0.57 3.79
N MET A 38 6.83 -0.58 3.93
CA MET A 38 6.48 -1.60 4.92
C MET A 38 7.67 -1.78 5.85
N ASP A 39 7.51 -1.34 7.08
CA ASP A 39 8.52 -1.53 8.14
C ASP A 39 8.05 -2.65 9.06
N PHE A 40 8.70 -3.79 8.97
CA PHE A 40 8.45 -4.97 9.80
C PHE A 40 9.29 -4.87 11.06
N ARG A 41 8.63 -4.95 12.21
CA ARG A 41 9.27 -4.79 13.51
C ARG A 41 9.07 -6.04 14.35
N LYS A 42 10.10 -6.37 15.13
CA LYS A 42 10.06 -7.42 16.14
C LYS A 42 10.12 -6.77 17.52
N VAL A 43 8.94 -6.51 18.06
CA VAL A 43 8.80 -5.86 19.37
C VAL A 43 8.68 -6.93 20.46
N PRO A 44 9.56 -6.94 21.49
CA PRO A 44 9.44 -7.83 22.64
C PRO A 44 8.09 -7.67 23.34
N ALA A 45 7.59 -8.76 23.92
CA ALA A 45 6.25 -8.76 24.53
C ALA A 45 6.14 -7.78 25.71
N ASP A 46 7.19 -7.65 26.48
CA ASP A 46 7.30 -6.72 27.61
C ASP A 46 7.44 -5.25 27.17
N GLU A 47 7.97 -4.98 25.98
CA GLU A 47 8.06 -3.64 25.41
C GLU A 47 6.84 -3.23 24.56
N MET A 48 5.95 -4.17 24.22
CA MET A 48 4.83 -3.94 23.30
C MET A 48 3.91 -2.80 23.77
N LYS A 49 3.60 -2.73 25.06
CA LYS A 49 2.76 -1.67 25.62
C LYS A 49 3.40 -0.28 25.43
N THR A 50 4.67 -0.14 25.76
CA THR A 50 5.43 1.11 25.61
C THR A 50 5.55 1.50 24.15
N PHE A 51 5.85 0.51 23.28
CA PHE A 51 5.89 0.71 21.84
C PHE A 51 4.56 1.28 21.31
N MET A 52 3.43 0.64 21.61
CA MET A 52 2.13 1.09 21.16
C MET A 52 1.72 2.45 21.74
N GLN A 53 2.11 2.74 22.97
CA GLN A 53 1.90 4.05 23.58
C GLN A 53 2.67 5.15 22.83
N ASN A 54 3.92 4.90 22.43
CA ASN A 54 4.72 5.85 21.63
C ASN A 54 4.13 6.07 20.25
N GLU A 55 3.66 4.99 19.59
CA GLU A 55 2.96 5.11 18.32
C GLU A 55 1.68 5.96 18.45
N TYR A 56 0.91 5.77 19.54
CA TYR A 56 -0.32 6.52 19.80
C TYR A 56 -0.08 7.99 20.14
N VAL A 57 0.85 8.29 21.06
CA VAL A 57 1.00 9.66 21.59
C VAL A 57 1.92 10.55 20.78
N TYR A 58 2.82 9.97 20.00
CA TYR A 58 3.85 10.71 19.27
C TYR A 58 3.84 10.42 17.76
N TRP A 59 4.12 9.19 17.33
CA TRP A 59 4.30 8.88 15.90
C TRP A 59 3.03 9.08 15.07
N SER A 60 1.85 8.86 15.66
CA SER A 60 0.57 9.19 14.99
C SER A 60 0.43 10.69 14.71
N LYS A 61 0.93 11.56 15.61
CA LYS A 61 0.91 13.01 15.41
C LYS A 61 1.91 13.45 14.34
N VAL A 62 3.10 12.84 14.32
CA VAL A 62 4.09 13.07 13.26
C VAL A 62 3.49 12.67 11.91
N ALA A 63 2.87 11.49 11.83
CA ALA A 63 2.19 11.02 10.63
C ALA A 63 1.01 11.92 10.22
N SER A 64 0.26 12.47 11.20
CA SER A 64 -0.83 13.42 10.95
C SER A 64 -0.31 14.70 10.28
N VAL A 65 0.78 15.28 10.81
CA VAL A 65 1.43 16.47 10.22
C VAL A 65 1.91 16.19 8.79
N LEU A 66 2.56 15.04 8.57
CA LEU A 66 3.01 14.63 7.24
C LEU A 66 1.84 14.47 6.26
N LYS A 67 0.73 13.88 6.71
CA LYS A 67 -0.46 13.66 5.88
C LYS A 67 -1.17 14.97 5.56
N GLU A 68 -1.32 15.88 6.51
CA GLU A 68 -1.88 17.23 6.31
C GLU A 68 -1.10 18.03 5.27
N LYS A 69 0.23 17.87 5.23
CA LYS A 69 1.11 18.49 4.23
C LYS A 69 1.18 17.75 2.90
N GLY A 70 0.43 16.65 2.71
CA GLY A 70 0.45 15.83 1.51
C GLY A 70 1.77 15.07 1.27
N GLN A 71 2.62 14.97 2.30
CA GLN A 71 3.93 14.32 2.24
C GLN A 71 3.83 12.80 2.39
N ILE A 72 2.74 12.31 2.98
CA ILE A 72 2.30 10.92 2.94
C ILE A 72 0.79 10.88 2.65
N SER A 73 0.33 9.79 2.06
CA SER A 73 -1.09 9.57 1.77
C SER A 73 -1.79 8.71 2.82
N TYR A 74 -1.03 7.90 3.57
CA TYR A 74 -1.58 6.95 4.52
C TYR A 74 -0.54 6.53 5.57
N TRP A 75 -1.01 6.24 6.77
CA TRP A 75 -0.22 5.65 7.86
C TRP A 75 -1.04 4.64 8.64
N SER A 76 -0.44 3.51 9.02
CA SER A 76 -1.07 2.53 9.92
C SER A 76 -0.06 1.65 10.64
N ILE A 77 -0.43 1.22 11.85
CA ILE A 77 0.22 0.17 12.62
C ILE A 77 -0.65 -1.08 12.57
N ASN A 78 -0.02 -2.19 12.25
CA ASN A 78 -0.67 -3.49 12.13
C ASN A 78 0.06 -4.48 13.02
N VAL A 79 -0.69 -5.28 13.77
CA VAL A 79 -0.17 -6.36 14.61
C VAL A 79 -0.45 -7.70 13.94
N ARG A 80 0.51 -8.61 13.99
CA ARG A 80 0.34 -9.94 13.43
C ARG A 80 -0.77 -10.68 14.16
N SER A 81 -1.68 -11.27 13.39
CA SER A 81 -2.76 -12.14 13.86
C SER A 81 -2.57 -13.54 13.30
N GLY A 82 -2.86 -14.57 14.08
CA GLY A 82 -2.65 -15.94 13.68
C GLY A 82 -1.24 -16.47 13.99
N GLY A 83 -0.91 -17.65 13.47
CA GLY A 83 0.35 -18.34 13.76
C GLY A 83 1.57 -17.59 13.22
N ALA A 84 2.60 -17.54 14.05
CA ALA A 84 3.89 -16.98 13.71
C ALA A 84 5.01 -17.82 14.33
N ARG A 85 6.19 -17.83 13.71
CA ARG A 85 7.39 -18.40 14.32
C ARG A 85 8.01 -17.36 15.25
N ALA A 86 8.82 -17.80 16.21
CA ALA A 86 9.44 -16.94 17.21
C ALA A 86 10.32 -15.83 16.59
N GLU A 87 10.92 -16.10 15.44
CA GLU A 87 11.76 -15.16 14.69
C GLU A 87 10.96 -14.14 13.84
N ASP A 88 9.66 -14.34 13.68
CA ASP A 88 8.83 -13.48 12.85
C ASP A 88 8.59 -12.12 13.48
N SER A 89 8.52 -11.10 12.62
CA SER A 89 8.04 -9.77 13.00
C SER A 89 6.59 -9.83 13.44
N ASN A 90 6.25 -9.13 14.52
CA ASN A 90 4.92 -9.11 15.11
C ASN A 90 4.19 -7.77 14.92
N VAL A 91 4.90 -6.73 14.46
CA VAL A 91 4.34 -5.43 14.10
C VAL A 91 4.76 -5.07 12.67
N MET A 92 3.89 -4.40 11.94
CA MET A 92 4.17 -3.81 10.63
C MET A 92 3.62 -2.39 10.59
N ALA A 93 4.50 -1.39 10.52
CA ALA A 93 4.12 -0.05 10.14
C ALA A 93 3.99 0.01 8.61
N TYR A 94 2.93 0.66 8.12
CA TYR A 94 2.74 0.91 6.70
C TYR A 94 2.54 2.40 6.46
N ILE A 95 3.30 2.94 5.52
CA ILE A 95 3.27 4.35 5.13
C ILE A 95 3.03 4.43 3.63
N GLY A 96 1.94 5.08 3.23
CA GLY A 96 1.70 5.43 1.83
C GLY A 96 2.47 6.71 1.51
N VAL A 97 3.54 6.60 0.75
CA VAL A 97 4.38 7.75 0.39
C VAL A 97 3.81 8.51 -0.81
N GLY A 98 3.22 7.77 -1.76
CA GLY A 98 2.61 8.31 -2.97
C GLY A 98 3.62 8.49 -4.09
N SER A 99 4.47 9.50 -4.08
CA SER A 99 5.39 9.86 -5.18
C SER A 99 6.86 9.65 -4.85
N TRP A 100 7.71 9.63 -5.89
CA TRP A 100 9.17 9.64 -5.74
C TRP A 100 9.66 10.91 -5.06
N GLU A 101 9.10 12.06 -5.35
CA GLU A 101 9.44 13.33 -4.70
C GLU A 101 9.24 13.24 -3.18
N ASN A 102 8.09 12.70 -2.75
CA ASN A 102 7.83 12.49 -1.32
C ASN A 102 8.81 11.49 -0.71
N TYR A 103 9.19 10.44 -1.44
CA TYR A 103 10.14 9.44 -0.98
C TYR A 103 11.55 10.03 -0.81
N GLU A 104 12.04 10.77 -1.79
CA GLU A 104 13.35 11.41 -1.74
C GLU A 104 13.46 12.44 -0.60
N ASN A 105 12.37 13.14 -0.31
CA ASN A 105 12.30 14.12 0.78
C ASN A 105 11.84 13.53 2.12
N LEU A 106 11.56 12.22 2.20
CA LEU A 106 10.90 11.62 3.36
C LEU A 106 11.63 11.89 4.68
N GLY A 107 12.93 11.69 4.75
CA GLY A 107 13.74 11.95 5.95
C GLY A 107 13.69 13.40 6.41
N LYS A 108 13.81 14.35 5.46
CA LYS A 108 13.68 15.79 5.76
C LYS A 108 12.29 16.15 6.25
N ASN A 109 11.26 15.58 5.62
CA ASN A 109 9.87 15.81 5.97
C ASN A 109 9.55 15.26 7.37
N TYR A 110 10.05 14.07 7.69
CA TYR A 110 9.94 13.48 9.03
C TYR A 110 10.60 14.38 10.08
N ALA A 111 11.84 14.79 9.88
CA ALA A 111 12.56 15.66 10.82
C ALA A 111 11.80 16.99 11.08
N ALA A 112 11.22 17.58 10.03
CA ALA A 112 10.42 18.80 10.16
C ALA A 112 9.10 18.56 10.92
N ALA A 113 8.41 17.46 10.63
CA ALA A 113 7.19 17.09 11.33
C ALA A 113 7.43 16.76 12.81
N GLU A 114 8.52 16.03 13.11
CA GLU A 114 8.94 15.78 14.50
C GLU A 114 9.23 17.08 15.27
N ALA A 115 9.97 18.01 14.67
CA ALA A 115 10.25 19.31 15.30
C ALA A 115 8.94 20.07 15.58
N GLU A 116 7.98 20.06 14.65
CA GLU A 116 6.67 20.68 14.83
C GLU A 116 5.88 20.02 15.96
N VAL A 117 5.83 18.67 16.01
CA VAL A 117 5.14 17.95 17.06
C VAL A 117 5.78 18.22 18.43
N LYS A 118 7.11 18.15 18.52
CA LYS A 118 7.86 18.42 19.77
C LYS A 118 7.60 19.83 20.29
N SER A 119 7.55 20.82 19.40
CA SER A 119 7.28 22.23 19.80
C SER A 119 5.89 22.45 20.40
N LYS A 120 4.93 21.56 20.11
CA LYS A 120 3.54 21.62 20.59
C LYS A 120 3.28 20.68 21.77
N MET A 121 4.25 19.82 22.12
CA MET A 121 4.11 18.88 23.23
C MET A 121 4.51 19.53 24.56
N ASP A 122 3.83 19.10 25.61
CA ASP A 122 4.23 19.38 26.97
C ASP A 122 5.62 18.80 27.27
N THR A 123 6.52 19.59 27.86
CA THR A 123 7.91 19.20 28.11
C THR A 123 8.03 17.99 29.02
N GLU A 124 7.15 17.85 30.02
CA GLU A 124 7.15 16.69 30.90
C GLU A 124 6.74 15.42 30.17
N LYS A 125 5.70 15.49 29.33
CA LYS A 125 5.29 14.37 28.48
C LYS A 125 6.36 13.99 27.46
N LEU A 126 7.03 14.99 26.87
CA LEU A 126 8.10 14.74 25.92
C LEU A 126 9.26 14.01 26.59
N SER A 127 9.70 14.46 27.80
CA SER A 127 10.76 13.81 28.57
C SER A 127 10.44 12.33 28.87
N LEU A 128 9.19 12.01 29.21
CA LEU A 128 8.77 10.63 29.53
C LEU A 128 8.85 9.68 28.34
N ILE A 129 8.79 10.18 27.11
CA ILE A 129 8.79 9.35 25.90
C ILE A 129 10.10 9.40 25.12
N GLU A 130 10.94 10.45 25.32
CA GLU A 130 12.16 10.65 24.52
C GLU A 130 13.11 9.46 24.53
N ASP A 131 13.33 8.84 25.68
CA ASP A 131 14.18 7.65 25.82
C ASP A 131 13.63 6.43 25.06
N ASN A 132 12.32 6.43 24.79
CA ASN A 132 11.61 5.35 24.13
C ASN A 132 11.25 5.64 22.66
N LEU A 133 11.59 6.82 22.12
CA LEU A 133 11.24 7.19 20.75
C LEU A 133 12.07 6.47 19.68
N LYS A 134 13.19 5.86 20.04
CA LYS A 134 14.04 5.11 19.11
C LYS A 134 13.40 3.78 18.74
N GLN A 135 12.37 3.84 17.88
CA GLN A 135 11.61 2.68 17.42
C GLN A 135 12.35 1.86 16.37
N ASP A 136 13.37 2.44 15.72
CA ASP A 136 14.27 1.81 14.76
C ASP A 136 14.98 0.58 15.34
N LYS A 137 15.22 0.55 16.66
CA LYS A 137 15.79 -0.63 17.36
C LYS A 137 14.98 -1.93 17.14
N PHE A 138 13.69 -1.81 16.79
CA PHE A 138 12.81 -2.95 16.55
C PHE A 138 12.70 -3.33 15.07
N SER A 139 13.21 -2.49 14.17
CA SER A 139 13.10 -2.77 12.72
C SER A 139 13.86 -4.03 12.36
N ALA A 140 13.15 -4.99 11.78
CA ALA A 140 13.70 -6.27 11.34
C ALA A 140 13.85 -6.31 9.80
N ALA A 141 12.97 -5.61 9.07
CA ALA A 141 13.03 -5.51 7.63
C ALA A 141 12.22 -4.30 7.16
N PHE A 142 12.74 -3.63 6.14
CA PHE A 142 12.12 -2.44 5.56
C PHE A 142 12.01 -2.62 4.05
N PHE A 143 10.81 -2.44 3.49
CA PHE A 143 10.56 -2.61 2.06
C PHE A 143 9.94 -1.37 1.45
N LEU A 144 10.54 -0.90 0.36
CA LEU A 144 9.91 0.04 -0.56
C LEU A 144 9.13 -0.76 -1.60
N ILE A 145 7.86 -0.45 -1.76
CA ILE A 145 6.97 -1.11 -2.71
C ILE A 145 6.30 -0.10 -3.64
N ASN A 146 6.03 -0.54 -4.86
CA ASN A 146 5.16 0.17 -5.80
C ASN A 146 3.82 -0.56 -5.91
N ASN A 147 2.74 0.12 -5.53
CA ASN A 147 1.39 -0.43 -5.59
C ASN A 147 0.83 -0.26 -7.00
N GLN A 148 0.78 -1.34 -7.76
CA GLN A 148 0.37 -1.35 -9.17
C GLN A 148 -1.15 -1.14 -9.34
N LYS A 149 -1.95 -1.73 -8.47
CA LYS A 149 -3.40 -1.69 -8.56
C LYS A 149 -4.07 -1.90 -7.21
N TYR A 150 -5.16 -1.15 -7.01
CA TYR A 150 -6.11 -1.34 -5.90
C TYR A 150 -7.51 -1.60 -6.44
N VAL A 151 -8.26 -2.41 -5.69
CA VAL A 151 -9.70 -2.57 -5.81
C VAL A 151 -10.30 -2.44 -4.41
N TRP A 152 -11.35 -1.64 -4.26
CA TRP A 152 -11.98 -1.38 -2.96
C TRP A 152 -13.48 -1.56 -3.01
N ALA A 153 -14.06 -2.03 -1.90
CA ALA A 153 -15.48 -1.88 -1.62
C ALA A 153 -15.82 -0.39 -1.42
N LYS A 154 -17.09 -0.04 -1.60
CA LYS A 154 -17.56 1.35 -1.43
C LYS A 154 -17.23 1.91 -0.04
N ASN A 155 -17.39 1.09 1.00
CA ASN A 155 -17.07 1.44 2.38
C ASN A 155 -15.81 0.67 2.78
N GLN A 156 -14.65 1.33 2.80
CA GLN A 156 -13.35 0.71 3.11
C GLN A 156 -13.18 0.38 4.61
N ASN A 157 -14.13 -0.37 5.17
CA ASN A 157 -14.12 -0.74 6.58
C ASN A 157 -13.42 -2.10 6.79
N TRP A 158 -12.10 -2.12 6.58
CA TRP A 158 -11.32 -3.32 6.83
C TRP A 158 -10.58 -3.24 8.17
N LYS A 159 -10.47 -4.37 8.84
CA LYS A 159 -9.74 -4.55 10.10
C LYS A 159 -8.56 -5.52 9.95
N TYR A 160 -8.72 -6.51 9.09
CA TYR A 160 -7.70 -7.53 8.83
C TYR A 160 -7.21 -7.46 7.40
N LYS A 161 -5.94 -7.81 7.21
CA LYS A 161 -5.37 -8.03 5.88
C LYS A 161 -4.54 -9.30 5.86
N VAL A 162 -4.61 -10.00 4.74
CA VAL A 162 -3.73 -11.11 4.40
C VAL A 162 -2.72 -10.62 3.39
N VAL A 163 -1.44 -10.69 3.74
CA VAL A 163 -0.35 -10.40 2.81
C VAL A 163 0.15 -11.71 2.24
N ASN A 164 0.06 -11.86 0.93
CA ASN A 164 0.51 -13.01 0.17
C ASN A 164 1.82 -12.62 -0.53
N TYR A 165 2.91 -13.26 -0.16
CA TYR A 165 4.26 -12.98 -0.68
C TYR A 165 4.57 -13.93 -1.83
N THR A 166 5.00 -13.40 -2.97
CA THR A 166 5.30 -14.17 -4.17
C THR A 166 6.73 -13.89 -4.64
N ASN A 167 7.44 -14.94 -5.01
CA ASN A 167 8.67 -14.84 -5.78
C ASN A 167 8.33 -15.02 -7.26
N ALA A 168 8.40 -13.96 -8.02
CA ALA A 168 8.11 -13.96 -9.45
C ALA A 168 9.40 -13.94 -10.26
N LYS A 169 9.44 -14.64 -11.41
CA LYS A 169 10.56 -14.66 -12.38
C LYS A 169 10.88 -13.26 -12.89
N ASN A 170 9.84 -12.44 -13.04
CA ASN A 170 9.93 -11.01 -13.34
C ASN A 170 8.85 -10.31 -12.52
N ALA A 171 9.26 -9.57 -11.50
CA ALA A 171 8.35 -8.93 -10.55
C ALA A 171 7.35 -7.97 -11.22
N PHE A 172 7.83 -7.09 -12.11
CA PHE A 172 6.97 -6.15 -12.82
C PHE A 172 6.05 -6.84 -13.84
N GLY A 173 6.57 -7.83 -14.56
CA GLY A 173 5.77 -8.63 -15.50
C GLY A 173 4.64 -9.36 -14.78
N TYR A 174 4.93 -9.98 -13.64
CA TYR A 174 3.95 -10.67 -12.82
C TYR A 174 2.90 -9.71 -12.25
N THR A 175 3.31 -8.63 -11.58
CA THR A 175 2.37 -7.70 -10.94
C THR A 175 1.48 -6.97 -11.94
N ASN A 176 1.97 -6.68 -13.15
CA ASN A 176 1.15 -6.14 -14.24
C ASN A 176 0.14 -7.16 -14.76
N ALA A 177 0.56 -8.42 -14.94
CA ALA A 177 -0.35 -9.50 -15.37
C ALA A 177 -1.41 -9.78 -14.29
N GLU A 178 -1.01 -9.85 -13.02
CA GLU A 178 -1.90 -9.99 -11.86
C GLU A 178 -2.91 -8.84 -11.80
N ALA A 179 -2.46 -7.59 -11.94
CA ALA A 179 -3.33 -6.42 -11.95
C ALA A 179 -4.35 -6.47 -13.09
N LYS A 180 -3.92 -6.86 -14.28
CA LYS A 180 -4.76 -6.94 -15.48
C LYS A 180 -5.81 -8.05 -15.39
N LEU A 181 -5.42 -9.21 -14.87
CA LEU A 181 -6.29 -10.39 -14.79
C LEU A 181 -7.20 -10.35 -13.57
N MET A 182 -6.63 -10.07 -12.38
CA MET A 182 -7.33 -10.27 -11.12
C MET A 182 -8.12 -9.04 -10.66
N ALA A 183 -7.70 -7.80 -11.00
CA ALA A 183 -8.43 -6.64 -10.55
C ALA A 183 -9.89 -6.58 -11.06
N PRO A 184 -10.20 -6.85 -12.34
CA PRO A 184 -11.59 -6.90 -12.82
C PRO A 184 -12.40 -8.00 -12.14
N PHE A 185 -11.79 -9.15 -11.87
CA PHE A 185 -12.42 -10.27 -11.17
C PHE A 185 -12.81 -9.88 -9.74
N PHE A 186 -11.87 -9.34 -8.96
CA PHE A 186 -12.13 -8.91 -7.59
C PHE A 186 -13.13 -7.74 -7.55
N GLU A 187 -13.02 -6.79 -8.45
CA GLU A 187 -13.97 -5.68 -8.54
C GLU A 187 -15.41 -6.18 -8.77
N LYS A 188 -15.61 -7.11 -9.69
CA LYS A 188 -16.90 -7.74 -9.96
C LYS A 188 -17.41 -8.53 -8.75
N ALA A 189 -16.54 -9.32 -8.11
CA ALA A 189 -16.91 -10.13 -6.95
C ALA A 189 -17.30 -9.28 -5.75
N ILE A 190 -16.54 -8.22 -5.44
CA ILE A 190 -16.82 -7.27 -4.37
C ILE A 190 -18.14 -6.54 -4.63
N LYS A 191 -18.33 -5.96 -5.83
CA LYS A 191 -19.55 -5.24 -6.20
C LYS A 191 -20.81 -6.10 -6.15
N SER A 192 -20.69 -7.38 -6.48
CA SER A 192 -21.83 -8.32 -6.48
C SER A 192 -22.08 -8.99 -5.13
N GLY A 193 -21.25 -8.73 -4.11
CA GLY A 193 -21.35 -9.38 -2.80
C GLY A 193 -21.01 -10.88 -2.82
N LYS A 194 -20.35 -11.38 -3.87
CA LYS A 194 -19.93 -12.79 -3.99
C LYS A 194 -18.73 -13.14 -3.13
N THR A 195 -18.10 -12.16 -2.55
CA THR A 195 -16.96 -12.30 -1.65
C THR A 195 -17.12 -11.37 -0.46
N LYS A 196 -16.48 -11.69 0.64
CA LYS A 196 -16.40 -10.83 1.84
C LYS A 196 -15.18 -9.89 1.83
N LEU A 197 -14.44 -9.86 0.74
CA LEU A 197 -13.33 -8.93 0.55
C LEU A 197 -13.82 -7.48 0.63
N GLN A 198 -13.13 -6.67 1.42
CA GLN A 198 -13.29 -5.22 1.46
C GLN A 198 -12.36 -4.51 0.47
N GLY A 199 -11.35 -5.20 0.02
CA GLY A 199 -10.43 -4.69 -0.97
C GLY A 199 -9.35 -5.71 -1.32
N TRP A 200 -8.63 -5.40 -2.38
CA TRP A 200 -7.49 -6.15 -2.87
C TRP A 200 -6.46 -5.21 -3.47
N LYS A 201 -5.18 -5.56 -3.35
CA LYS A 201 -4.11 -4.85 -4.05
C LYS A 201 -3.00 -5.78 -4.49
N VAL A 202 -2.24 -5.35 -5.51
CA VAL A 202 -1.00 -5.97 -5.94
C VAL A 202 0.13 -4.94 -5.95
N SER A 203 1.31 -5.35 -5.51
CA SER A 203 2.48 -4.48 -5.38
C SER A 203 3.75 -5.20 -5.81
N THR A 204 4.66 -4.45 -6.45
CA THR A 204 6.04 -4.87 -6.71
C THR A 204 6.93 -4.40 -5.57
N VAL A 205 7.81 -5.25 -5.06
CA VAL A 205 8.89 -4.83 -4.15
C VAL A 205 9.98 -4.17 -4.99
N LEU A 206 10.32 -2.94 -4.65
CA LEU A 206 11.38 -2.17 -5.33
C LEU A 206 12.73 -2.32 -4.63
N SER A 207 12.70 -2.35 -3.29
CA SER A 207 13.90 -2.47 -2.46
C SER A 207 13.53 -3.02 -1.07
N PRO A 208 14.36 -3.89 -0.45
CA PRO A 208 15.48 -4.58 -1.09
C PRO A 208 14.99 -5.68 -2.04
N GLN A 209 15.83 -6.02 -2.99
CA GLN A 209 15.69 -7.18 -3.88
C GLN A 209 17.00 -7.97 -3.88
N GLY A 210 16.93 -9.25 -4.20
CA GLY A 210 18.11 -10.09 -4.31
C GLY A 210 17.91 -11.48 -3.73
N TYR A 211 18.96 -12.28 -3.72
CA TYR A 211 18.93 -13.69 -3.34
C TYR A 211 18.44 -13.93 -1.91
N ASP A 212 18.77 -13.03 -0.97
CA ASP A 212 18.40 -13.14 0.44
C ASP A 212 16.93 -12.78 0.71
N PHE A 213 16.21 -12.25 -0.30
CA PHE A 213 14.81 -11.89 -0.18
C PHE A 213 13.96 -12.82 -1.03
N PRO A 214 13.27 -13.81 -0.42
CA PRO A 214 12.58 -14.87 -1.14
C PRO A 214 11.24 -14.44 -1.74
N PHE A 215 10.96 -13.14 -1.83
CA PHE A 215 9.80 -12.57 -2.53
C PHE A 215 10.15 -11.21 -3.13
N ASN A 216 9.52 -10.88 -4.25
CA ASN A 216 9.70 -9.63 -4.97
C ASN A 216 8.36 -8.98 -5.39
N SER A 217 7.28 -9.62 -5.02
CA SER A 217 5.92 -9.15 -5.28
C SER A 217 4.99 -9.62 -4.16
N LEU A 218 3.89 -8.90 -3.99
CA LEU A 218 2.88 -9.24 -3.00
C LEU A 218 1.48 -8.84 -3.45
N THR A 219 0.50 -9.62 -3.02
CA THR A 219 -0.91 -9.22 -3.06
C THR A 219 -1.43 -9.08 -1.64
N VAL A 220 -2.42 -8.24 -1.44
CA VAL A 220 -3.04 -8.04 -0.14
C VAL A 220 -4.55 -8.11 -0.27
N ASP A 221 -5.15 -8.99 0.52
CA ASP A 221 -6.58 -9.16 0.66
C ASP A 221 -7.03 -8.48 1.96
N PHE A 222 -8.10 -7.67 1.91
CA PHE A 222 -8.60 -6.91 3.07
C PHE A 222 -9.97 -7.41 3.50
N TYR A 223 -10.18 -7.55 4.81
CA TYR A 223 -11.39 -8.12 5.42
C TYR A 223 -11.86 -7.31 6.64
N THR A 224 -13.15 -7.31 6.91
CA THR A 224 -13.72 -6.72 8.14
C THR A 224 -13.52 -7.67 9.33
N ASP A 225 -13.88 -8.94 9.17
CA ASP A 225 -13.82 -9.92 10.24
C ASP A 225 -12.74 -10.97 10.01
N PHE A 226 -12.17 -11.50 11.10
CA PHE A 226 -11.11 -12.51 11.01
C PHE A 226 -11.61 -13.81 10.36
N SER A 227 -12.85 -14.22 10.63
CA SER A 227 -13.45 -15.41 10.04
C SER A 227 -13.65 -15.30 8.53
N ASP A 228 -13.80 -14.09 8.01
CA ASP A 228 -14.00 -13.84 6.59
C ASP A 228 -12.77 -14.25 5.75
N ILE A 229 -11.58 -14.24 6.35
CA ILE A 229 -10.35 -14.70 5.71
C ILE A 229 -10.48 -16.14 5.21
N PHE A 230 -11.21 -16.97 5.94
CA PHE A 230 -11.34 -18.41 5.67
C PHE A 230 -12.64 -18.77 4.94
N THR A 231 -13.61 -17.87 4.93
CA THR A 231 -14.96 -18.12 4.39
C THR A 231 -15.35 -17.18 3.25
N SER A 232 -14.39 -16.40 2.76
CA SER A 232 -14.63 -15.34 1.77
C SER A 232 -15.06 -15.87 0.41
N TRP A 233 -14.60 -17.07 0.03
CA TRP A 233 -14.82 -17.62 -1.29
C TRP A 233 -15.64 -18.92 -1.21
N PRO A 234 -16.73 -19.03 -2.00
CA PRO A 234 -17.42 -20.30 -2.17
C PRO A 234 -16.50 -21.38 -2.74
N ALA A 235 -16.70 -22.63 -2.34
CA ALA A 235 -15.89 -23.76 -2.80
C ALA A 235 -15.91 -23.95 -4.33
N ASN A 236 -17.00 -23.53 -4.98
CA ASN A 236 -17.20 -23.60 -6.44
C ASN A 236 -16.85 -22.29 -7.16
N THR A 237 -16.02 -21.43 -6.55
CA THR A 237 -15.58 -20.19 -7.18
C THR A 237 -14.88 -20.48 -8.51
N GLN A 238 -15.42 -19.92 -9.59
CA GLN A 238 -14.79 -19.97 -10.90
C GLN A 238 -13.78 -18.84 -11.02
N TRP A 239 -12.50 -19.18 -10.99
CA TRP A 239 -11.41 -18.25 -11.17
C TRP A 239 -11.31 -17.78 -12.62
N PRO A 240 -10.69 -16.62 -12.90
CA PRO A 240 -10.55 -16.11 -14.26
C PRO A 240 -9.81 -17.09 -15.16
N GLU A 241 -10.23 -17.18 -16.42
CA GLU A 241 -9.44 -17.82 -17.47
C GLU A 241 -8.06 -17.14 -17.57
N GLY A 242 -6.99 -17.92 -17.65
CA GLY A 242 -5.61 -17.41 -17.65
C GLY A 242 -4.92 -17.40 -16.29
N ILE A 243 -5.58 -17.86 -15.20
CA ILE A 243 -4.93 -17.98 -13.87
C ILE A 243 -3.73 -18.94 -13.91
N GLU A 244 -3.78 -19.99 -14.73
CA GLU A 244 -2.66 -20.92 -14.90
C GLU A 244 -1.45 -20.25 -15.55
N GLU A 245 -1.67 -19.41 -16.57
CA GLU A 245 -0.61 -18.66 -17.23
C GLU A 245 0.02 -17.65 -16.27
N LEU A 246 -0.79 -17.01 -15.43
CA LEU A 246 -0.31 -16.13 -14.38
C LEU A 246 0.59 -16.90 -13.38
N ASN A 247 0.19 -18.10 -12.98
CA ASN A 247 0.98 -18.93 -12.07
C ASN A 247 2.34 -19.34 -12.65
N LYS A 248 2.47 -19.51 -13.96
CA LYS A 248 3.76 -19.81 -14.63
C LYS A 248 4.78 -18.68 -14.53
N LEU A 249 4.34 -17.45 -14.20
CA LEU A 249 5.22 -16.31 -13.98
C LEU A 249 5.87 -16.32 -12.59
N LYS A 250 5.46 -17.20 -11.69
CA LYS A 250 6.05 -17.41 -10.38
C LYS A 250 7.23 -18.37 -10.47
N GLU A 251 8.19 -18.25 -9.56
CA GLU A 251 9.29 -19.21 -9.42
C GLU A 251 8.81 -20.55 -8.86
N ASN A 252 7.88 -20.48 -7.90
CA ASN A 252 7.32 -21.65 -7.24
C ASN A 252 5.79 -21.61 -7.34
N GLU A 253 5.15 -22.77 -7.27
CA GLU A 253 3.72 -22.86 -7.14
C GLU A 253 3.21 -22.21 -5.83
N GLY A 254 2.14 -21.44 -5.93
CA GLY A 254 1.51 -20.78 -4.79
C GLY A 254 2.26 -19.53 -4.30
N PHE A 255 2.07 -19.23 -3.02
CA PHE A 255 2.73 -18.14 -2.33
C PHE A 255 3.91 -18.66 -1.53
N TRP A 256 5.04 -17.95 -1.57
CA TRP A 256 6.16 -18.24 -0.69
C TRP A 256 5.74 -18.21 0.80
N ARG A 257 4.90 -17.21 1.14
CA ARG A 257 4.36 -17.04 2.48
C ARG A 257 3.02 -16.32 2.44
N ARG A 258 2.21 -16.56 3.46
CA ARG A 258 1.02 -15.76 3.79
C ARG A 258 1.11 -15.33 5.25
N SER A 259 0.71 -14.09 5.53
CA SER A 259 0.64 -13.59 6.89
C SER A 259 -0.62 -12.76 7.10
N ILE A 260 -1.22 -12.89 8.28
CA ILE A 260 -2.43 -12.18 8.66
C ILE A 260 -2.05 -11.06 9.62
N TRP A 261 -2.57 -9.87 9.36
CA TRP A 261 -2.31 -8.67 10.14
C TRP A 261 -3.63 -7.99 10.51
N GLN A 262 -3.75 -7.57 11.78
CA GLN A 262 -4.83 -6.73 12.27
C GLN A 262 -4.36 -5.27 12.26
N ARG A 263 -5.14 -4.39 11.65
CA ARG A 263 -4.92 -2.94 11.73
C ARG A 263 -5.39 -2.45 13.08
N VAL A 264 -4.47 -1.94 13.90
CA VAL A 264 -4.76 -1.52 15.28
C VAL A 264 -4.71 -0.01 15.47
N MET A 265 -3.96 0.71 14.62
CA MET A 265 -3.96 2.19 14.56
C MET A 265 -3.84 2.64 13.10
N TYR A 266 -4.51 3.75 12.76
CA TYR A 266 -4.37 4.38 11.45
C TYR A 266 -4.96 5.79 11.43
N LEU A 267 -4.54 6.59 10.47
CA LEU A 267 -5.17 7.86 10.14
C LEU A 267 -6.21 7.64 9.05
N ASP A 268 -7.46 8.02 9.32
CA ASP A 268 -8.56 7.93 8.34
C ASP A 268 -8.44 9.00 7.24
N SER A 269 -9.41 9.10 6.34
CA SER A 269 -9.42 10.09 5.26
C SER A 269 -9.44 11.53 5.74
N GLU A 270 -10.03 11.79 6.91
CA GLU A 270 -10.15 13.09 7.55
C GLU A 270 -8.98 13.39 8.50
N ASN A 271 -7.94 12.54 8.50
CA ASN A 271 -6.77 12.63 9.35
C ASN A 271 -7.03 12.40 10.86
N ASN A 272 -8.17 11.76 11.19
CA ASN A 272 -8.44 11.34 12.56
C ASN A 272 -7.67 10.07 12.90
N LEU A 273 -7.11 10.01 14.10
CA LEU A 273 -6.50 8.79 14.62
C LEU A 273 -7.59 7.80 15.07
N ILE A 274 -7.64 6.66 14.42
CA ILE A 274 -8.50 5.55 14.80
C ILE A 274 -7.63 4.47 15.46
N THR A 275 -8.05 3.97 16.60
CA THR A 275 -7.34 2.91 17.32
C THR A 275 -8.31 1.84 17.84
N SER A 276 -7.83 0.60 17.84
CA SER A 276 -8.48 -0.57 18.44
C SER A 276 -7.49 -1.36 19.31
N TRP A 277 -6.42 -0.69 19.72
CA TRP A 277 -5.41 -1.21 20.64
C TRP A 277 -5.83 -0.99 22.09
#